data_cc6b47b0cc178140a5cb5f9d73eb24ac
#
_entry.id   cc6b47b0cc178140a5cb5f9d73eb24ac
#
_cell.length_a   1.000
_cell.length_b   1.000
_cell.length_c   1.000
_cell.angle_alpha   90.00
_cell.angle_beta   90.00
_cell.angle_gamma   90.00
#
_symmetry.space_group_name_H-M   'P 1'
#
loop_
_entity.id
_entity.type
_entity.pdbx_description
1 polymer ?
#
loop_
_entity_poly.entity_id
_entity_poly.type
_entity_poly.pdbx_seq_one_letter_code
_entity_poly.pdbx_strand_id
1 'polypeptide(L)'
;MAFDTYTNLKTALANFLARDDLTSHIPDFISLAEARMSRELDTRSQEKRATATLGSGSEFVSLPTDLRAIRLVKINSNPLKVLDYNSPENYYEKYPNNQGGNPEIYTIVGAEIGFRPIPSSSLTAEIIYGEDISSLSDSNLTNTILTRHPDAYLYGSLSQAYI
;
A
#
# COMPACT_ATOMS: atom_id res chain seq x y z
N MET A 1 -19.64 23.81 -2.14
CA MET A 1 -19.41 22.86 -3.25
C MET A 1 -18.73 21.65 -2.64
N ALA A 2 -19.38 20.50 -2.71
CA ALA A 2 -18.80 19.27 -2.17
C ALA A 2 -18.00 18.61 -3.30
N PHE A 3 -16.69 18.53 -3.12
CA PHE A 3 -15.80 17.74 -4.00
C PHE A 3 -15.59 16.35 -3.39
N ASP A 4 -16.64 15.77 -2.84
CA ASP A 4 -16.64 14.59 -1.99
C ASP A 4 -16.67 13.27 -2.76
N THR A 5 -16.94 13.35 -4.08
CA THR A 5 -16.96 12.19 -4.97
C THR A 5 -16.19 12.46 -6.26
N TYR A 6 -15.73 11.38 -6.91
CA TYR A 6 -15.04 11.44 -8.20
C TYR A 6 -15.85 12.20 -9.26
N THR A 7 -17.17 11.98 -9.31
CA THR A 7 -18.06 12.70 -10.24
C THR A 7 -18.09 14.21 -9.95
N ASN A 8 -18.22 14.59 -8.68
CA ASN A 8 -18.22 16.01 -8.26
C ASN A 8 -16.86 16.65 -8.50
N LEU A 9 -15.77 15.92 -8.27
CA LEU A 9 -14.41 16.37 -8.56
C LEU A 9 -14.20 16.63 -10.06
N LYS A 10 -14.64 15.72 -10.93
CA LYS A 10 -14.58 15.90 -12.40
C LYS A 10 -15.33 17.17 -12.84
N THR A 11 -16.54 17.37 -12.31
CA THR A 11 -17.35 18.56 -12.61
C THR A 11 -16.68 19.83 -12.11
N ALA A 12 -16.10 19.81 -10.93
CA ALA A 12 -15.38 20.95 -10.39
C ALA A 12 -14.16 21.29 -11.25
N LEU A 13 -13.35 20.30 -11.60
CA LEU A 13 -12.17 20.50 -12.47
C LEU A 13 -12.56 21.10 -13.82
N ALA A 14 -13.63 20.62 -14.46
CA ALA A 14 -14.13 21.18 -15.72
C ALA A 14 -14.49 22.66 -15.56
N ASN A 15 -15.19 23.03 -14.47
CA ASN A 15 -15.56 24.41 -14.20
C ASN A 15 -14.34 25.30 -13.91
N PHE A 16 -13.32 24.80 -13.19
CA PHE A 16 -12.09 25.57 -12.91
C PHE A 16 -11.21 25.75 -14.14
N LEU A 17 -11.12 24.73 -15.00
CA LEU A 17 -10.36 24.78 -16.23
C LEU A 17 -11.01 25.72 -17.26
N ALA A 18 -12.35 25.80 -17.27
CA ALA A 18 -13.13 26.59 -18.23
C ALA A 18 -12.72 26.33 -19.70
N ARG A 19 -12.36 25.08 -20.01
CA ARG A 19 -11.91 24.62 -21.33
C ARG A 19 -12.56 23.30 -21.68
N ASP A 20 -13.38 23.32 -22.72
CA ASP A 20 -14.16 22.15 -23.16
C ASP A 20 -13.28 21.07 -23.82
N ASP A 21 -12.18 21.48 -24.46
CA ASP A 21 -11.21 20.58 -25.11
C ASP A 21 -10.45 19.70 -24.12
N LEU A 22 -10.35 20.07 -22.85
CA LEU A 22 -9.66 19.30 -21.80
C LEU A 22 -10.59 18.39 -21.00
N THR A 23 -11.89 18.48 -21.18
CA THR A 23 -12.86 17.72 -20.38
C THR A 23 -12.64 16.20 -20.46
N SER A 24 -12.28 15.66 -21.62
CA SER A 24 -11.97 14.25 -21.81
C SER A 24 -10.69 13.79 -21.11
N HIS A 25 -9.79 14.71 -20.79
CA HIS A 25 -8.49 14.43 -20.15
C HIS A 25 -8.52 14.60 -18.62
N ILE A 26 -9.64 15.06 -18.05
CA ILE A 26 -9.76 15.23 -16.58
C ILE A 26 -9.46 13.94 -15.81
N PRO A 27 -9.93 12.73 -16.23
CA PRO A 27 -9.54 11.50 -15.57
C PRO A 27 -8.04 11.26 -15.55
N ASP A 28 -7.32 11.61 -16.61
CA ASP A 28 -5.87 11.46 -16.71
C ASP A 28 -5.15 12.40 -15.72
N PHE A 29 -5.62 13.66 -15.61
CA PHE A 29 -5.06 14.61 -14.62
C PHE A 29 -5.26 14.15 -13.19
N ILE A 30 -6.42 13.56 -12.87
CA ILE A 30 -6.69 12.98 -11.56
C ILE A 30 -5.73 11.81 -11.30
N SER A 31 -5.57 10.90 -12.27
CA SER A 31 -4.67 9.75 -12.16
C SER A 31 -3.22 10.15 -11.97
N LEU A 32 -2.74 11.17 -12.68
CA LEU A 32 -1.39 11.72 -12.50
C LEU A 32 -1.20 12.36 -11.12
N ALA A 33 -2.21 13.07 -10.62
CA ALA A 33 -2.20 13.62 -9.27
C ALA A 33 -2.17 12.51 -8.21
N GLU A 34 -2.94 11.44 -8.37
CA GLU A 34 -2.91 10.26 -7.50
C GLU A 34 -1.53 9.59 -7.48
N ALA A 35 -0.94 9.39 -8.66
CA ALA A 35 0.39 8.82 -8.78
C ALA A 35 1.46 9.68 -8.09
N ARG A 36 1.33 11.00 -8.12
CA ARG A 36 2.20 11.92 -7.38
C ARG A 36 1.94 11.84 -5.88
N MET A 37 0.67 11.93 -5.46
CA MET A 37 0.29 11.81 -4.05
C MET A 37 0.74 10.48 -3.45
N SER A 38 0.61 9.36 -4.18
CA SER A 38 1.06 8.04 -3.72
C SER A 38 2.57 8.00 -3.46
N ARG A 39 3.37 8.73 -4.23
CA ARG A 39 4.83 8.80 -4.01
C ARG A 39 5.25 9.74 -2.88
N GLU A 40 4.53 10.86 -2.71
CA GLU A 40 4.94 11.94 -1.82
C GLU A 40 4.29 11.85 -0.43
N LEU A 41 3.07 11.31 -0.34
CA LEU A 41 2.34 11.24 0.92
C LEU A 41 2.66 9.96 1.68
N ASP A 42 3.03 10.12 2.95
CA ASP A 42 3.19 9.03 3.91
C ASP A 42 2.41 9.40 5.19
N THR A 43 1.11 9.17 5.16
CA THR A 43 0.21 9.57 6.25
C THR A 43 -0.23 8.36 7.07
N ARG A 44 -0.47 8.58 8.36
CA ARG A 44 -1.02 7.55 9.26
C ARG A 44 -2.39 7.03 8.82
N SER A 45 -3.12 7.81 8.03
CA SER A 45 -4.41 7.37 7.49
C SER A 45 -4.31 6.29 6.42
N GLN A 46 -3.10 6.05 5.90
CA GLN A 46 -2.78 5.00 4.94
C GLN A 46 -2.20 3.74 5.63
N GLU A 47 -2.12 3.71 6.96
CA GLU A 47 -1.67 2.51 7.66
C GLU A 47 -2.77 1.46 7.72
N LYS A 48 -2.41 0.26 7.28
CA LYS A 48 -3.24 -0.94 7.35
C LYS A 48 -2.56 -2.07 8.11
N ARG A 49 -3.37 -3.00 8.53
CA ARG A 49 -2.95 -4.23 9.17
C ARG A 49 -3.50 -5.42 8.40
N ALA A 50 -2.64 -6.35 8.05
CA ALA A 50 -3.04 -7.62 7.46
C ALA A 50 -2.46 -8.79 8.28
N THR A 51 -3.16 -9.90 8.27
CA THR A 51 -2.73 -11.16 8.90
C THR A 51 -2.71 -12.26 7.86
N ALA A 52 -1.72 -13.14 7.96
CA ALA A 52 -1.61 -14.32 7.12
C ALA A 52 -1.25 -15.55 7.98
N THR A 53 -1.76 -16.69 7.58
CA THR A 53 -1.36 -17.96 8.21
C THR A 53 -0.10 -18.48 7.54
N LEU A 54 0.95 -18.65 8.33
CA LEU A 54 2.17 -19.34 7.92
C LEU A 54 1.96 -20.84 8.17
N GLY A 55 1.82 -21.60 7.09
CA GLY A 55 1.75 -23.07 7.20
C GLY A 55 3.08 -23.64 7.69
N SER A 56 3.01 -24.79 8.38
CA SER A 56 4.21 -25.56 8.71
C SER A 56 4.97 -25.94 7.42
N GLY A 57 6.25 -25.63 7.36
CA GLY A 57 7.10 -25.85 6.19
C GLY A 57 6.98 -24.83 5.09
N SER A 58 6.09 -23.82 5.21
CA SER A 58 5.97 -22.75 4.21
C SER A 58 6.95 -21.62 4.50
N GLU A 59 7.86 -21.37 3.57
CA GLU A 59 8.86 -20.28 3.67
C GLU A 59 8.27 -18.94 3.26
N PHE A 60 7.48 -18.90 2.18
CA PHE A 60 6.96 -17.68 1.58
C PHE A 60 5.44 -17.57 1.67
N VAL A 61 4.96 -16.34 1.78
CA VAL A 61 3.53 -15.98 1.74
C VAL A 61 3.37 -14.71 0.90
N SER A 62 2.29 -14.66 0.11
CA SER A 62 2.00 -13.48 -0.71
C SER A 62 1.69 -12.25 0.13
N LEU A 63 2.24 -11.12 -0.29
CA LEU A 63 1.97 -9.80 0.27
C LEU A 63 0.61 -9.27 -0.22
N PRO A 64 -0.04 -8.36 0.52
CA PRO A 64 -1.20 -7.62 0.03
C PRO A 64 -0.86 -6.86 -1.25
N THR A 65 -1.80 -6.82 -2.20
CA THR A 65 -1.61 -6.15 -3.49
C THR A 65 -1.58 -4.62 -3.40
N ASP A 66 -2.09 -4.07 -2.30
CA ASP A 66 -2.10 -2.64 -1.98
C ASP A 66 -0.93 -2.22 -1.08
N LEU A 67 0.05 -3.11 -0.89
CA LEU A 67 1.20 -2.84 -0.03
C LEU A 67 2.18 -1.90 -0.72
N ARG A 68 2.45 -0.75 -0.09
CA ARG A 68 3.49 0.19 -0.50
C ARG A 68 4.78 0.04 0.31
N ALA A 69 4.68 0.02 1.61
CA ALA A 69 5.84 -0.07 2.49
C ALA A 69 5.50 -0.79 3.80
N ILE A 70 6.32 -1.76 4.19
CA ILE A 70 6.17 -2.46 5.47
C ILE A 70 6.73 -1.59 6.59
N ARG A 71 5.97 -1.45 7.68
CA ARG A 71 6.40 -0.78 8.90
C ARG A 71 6.79 -1.75 10.01
N LEU A 72 6.05 -2.85 10.11
CA LEU A 72 6.27 -3.85 11.15
C LEU A 72 5.82 -5.21 10.65
N VAL A 73 6.61 -6.21 10.97
CA VAL A 73 6.23 -7.63 10.82
C VAL A 73 6.37 -8.31 12.17
N LYS A 74 5.34 -9.02 12.59
CA LYS A 74 5.36 -9.79 13.84
C LYS A 74 4.68 -11.13 13.69
N ILE A 75 5.08 -12.06 14.51
CA ILE A 75 4.40 -13.36 14.69
C ILE A 75 3.56 -13.29 15.96
N ASN A 76 2.28 -13.62 15.84
CA ASN A 76 1.37 -13.73 16.96
C ASN A 76 1.62 -15.05 17.70
N SER A 77 2.74 -15.10 18.40
CA SER A 77 3.14 -16.19 19.31
C SER A 77 3.05 -15.71 20.76
N ASN A 78 3.18 -16.61 21.69
CA ASN A 78 3.31 -16.26 23.10
C ASN A 78 4.71 -16.69 23.61
N PRO A 79 5.63 -15.74 23.89
CA PRO A 79 5.48 -14.27 23.74
C PRO A 79 5.43 -13.82 22.28
N LEU A 80 4.81 -12.64 22.04
CA LEU A 80 4.77 -12.01 20.71
C LEU A 80 6.19 -11.68 20.23
N LYS A 81 6.48 -11.97 18.95
CA LYS A 81 7.80 -11.74 18.38
C LYS A 81 7.72 -10.78 17.18
N VAL A 82 8.45 -9.68 17.28
CA VAL A 82 8.71 -8.78 16.16
C VAL A 82 9.88 -9.35 15.37
N LEU A 83 9.80 -9.31 14.03
CA LEU A 83 10.82 -9.84 13.14
C LEU A 83 11.66 -8.71 12.54
N ASP A 84 12.94 -8.99 12.32
CA ASP A 84 13.86 -8.07 11.68
C ASP A 84 13.92 -8.32 10.17
N TYR A 85 13.93 -7.22 9.40
CA TYR A 85 14.18 -7.29 7.97
C TYR A 85 15.64 -7.64 7.68
N ASN A 86 15.84 -8.57 6.76
CA ASN A 86 17.16 -8.88 6.20
C ASN A 86 17.11 -8.84 4.67
N SER A 87 18.19 -8.35 4.04
CA SER A 87 18.32 -8.46 2.60
C SER A 87 18.29 -9.93 2.17
N PRO A 88 17.88 -10.26 0.94
CA PRO A 88 17.84 -11.66 0.49
C PRO A 88 19.16 -12.40 0.69
N GLU A 89 20.31 -11.75 0.45
CA GLU A 89 21.63 -12.35 0.66
C GLU A 89 21.84 -12.74 2.12
N ASN A 90 21.67 -11.78 3.04
CA ASN A 90 21.83 -12.00 4.49
C ASN A 90 20.81 -12.99 5.05
N TYR A 91 19.60 -13.00 4.47
CA TYR A 91 18.53 -13.93 4.84
C TYR A 91 18.94 -15.39 4.59
N TYR A 92 19.53 -15.69 3.42
CA TYR A 92 20.02 -17.03 3.09
C TYR A 92 21.33 -17.36 3.79
N GLU A 93 22.22 -16.38 4.00
CA GLU A 93 23.50 -16.59 4.68
C GLU A 93 23.31 -16.92 6.16
N LYS A 94 22.40 -16.20 6.84
CA LYS A 94 22.14 -16.40 8.28
C LYS A 94 21.51 -17.77 8.58
N TYR A 95 20.69 -18.27 7.67
CA TYR A 95 20.05 -19.57 7.77
C TYR A 95 20.22 -20.36 6.47
N PRO A 96 21.43 -20.91 6.21
CA PRO A 96 21.74 -21.57 4.94
C PRO A 96 20.98 -22.89 4.75
N ASN A 97 20.57 -23.50 5.83
CA ASN A 97 19.79 -24.76 5.80
C ASN A 97 18.32 -24.43 6.07
N ASN A 98 17.43 -25.19 5.45
CA ASN A 98 15.97 -25.11 5.68
C ASN A 98 15.60 -25.70 7.07
N GLN A 99 16.16 -25.13 8.14
CA GLN A 99 15.84 -25.54 9.50
C GLN A 99 14.44 -25.07 9.87
N GLY A 100 13.64 -26.00 10.38
CA GLY A 100 12.36 -25.67 10.99
C GLY A 100 12.55 -24.98 12.34
N GLY A 101 11.70 -24.00 12.64
CA GLY A 101 11.75 -23.27 13.91
C GLY A 101 10.70 -22.17 13.99
N ASN A 102 10.89 -21.29 14.97
CA ASN A 102 10.11 -20.07 15.03
C ASN A 102 10.80 -18.97 14.21
N PRO A 103 10.10 -18.30 13.28
CA PRO A 103 10.67 -17.22 12.51
C PRO A 103 11.32 -16.14 13.37
N GLU A 104 12.46 -15.62 12.92
CA GLU A 104 13.22 -14.55 13.56
C GLU A 104 13.46 -13.37 12.66
N ILE A 105 13.59 -13.66 11.37
CA ILE A 105 13.85 -12.67 10.35
C ILE A 105 12.86 -12.85 9.20
N TYR A 106 12.70 -11.78 8.43
CA TYR A 106 11.96 -11.83 7.18
C TYR A 106 12.73 -11.15 6.07
N THR A 107 12.38 -11.49 4.84
CA THR A 107 12.83 -10.84 3.62
C THR A 107 11.67 -10.63 2.67
N ILE A 108 11.87 -9.80 1.65
CA ILE A 108 10.88 -9.55 0.60
C ILE A 108 11.52 -9.90 -0.73
N VAL A 109 10.85 -10.75 -1.50
CA VAL A 109 11.26 -11.15 -2.85
C VAL A 109 10.06 -11.00 -3.77
N GLY A 110 10.07 -9.97 -4.61
CA GLY A 110 8.94 -9.66 -5.48
C GLY A 110 7.67 -9.33 -4.69
N ALA A 111 6.60 -10.09 -4.92
CA ALA A 111 5.31 -9.93 -4.24
C ALA A 111 5.13 -10.88 -3.04
N GLU A 112 6.21 -11.46 -2.52
CA GLU A 112 6.17 -12.42 -1.42
C GLU A 112 7.07 -11.99 -0.27
N ILE A 113 6.66 -12.36 0.95
CA ILE A 113 7.45 -12.22 2.17
C ILE A 113 7.92 -13.59 2.62
N GLY A 114 9.23 -13.73 2.85
CA GLY A 114 9.86 -14.96 3.32
C GLY A 114 10.20 -14.88 4.80
N PHE A 115 10.14 -16.02 5.48
CA PHE A 115 10.36 -16.16 6.93
C PHE A 115 11.42 -17.22 7.23
N ARG A 116 12.42 -16.89 8.04
CA ARG A 116 13.41 -17.86 8.55
C ARG A 116 13.68 -17.70 10.04
N PRO A 117 13.95 -18.79 10.77
CA PRO A 117 13.74 -20.21 10.38
C PRO A 117 12.36 -20.50 9.81
N ILE A 118 12.25 -21.54 8.97
CA ILE A 118 10.95 -21.95 8.40
C ILE A 118 10.01 -22.39 9.53
N PRO A 119 8.73 -21.95 9.55
CA PRO A 119 7.78 -22.34 10.59
C PRO A 119 7.66 -23.86 10.75
N SER A 120 7.94 -24.39 11.92
CA SER A 120 7.76 -25.82 12.23
C SER A 120 6.31 -26.18 12.59
N SER A 121 5.48 -25.18 12.85
CA SER A 121 4.05 -25.30 13.14
C SER A 121 3.28 -24.17 12.46
N SER A 122 1.96 -24.31 12.36
CA SER A 122 1.14 -23.21 11.85
C SER A 122 1.18 -22.02 12.79
N LEU A 123 1.56 -20.84 12.27
CA LEU A 123 1.66 -19.58 12.99
C LEU A 123 0.86 -18.50 12.26
N THR A 124 0.49 -17.45 12.98
CA THR A 124 -0.12 -16.26 12.36
C THR A 124 0.90 -15.13 12.30
N ALA A 125 1.24 -14.72 11.11
CA ALA A 125 2.00 -13.49 10.88
C ALA A 125 1.04 -12.30 10.76
N GLU A 126 1.47 -11.16 11.29
CA GLU A 126 0.77 -9.89 11.17
C GLU A 126 1.74 -8.85 10.62
N ILE A 127 1.31 -8.11 9.62
CA ILE A 127 2.06 -6.99 9.07
C ILE A 127 1.29 -5.70 9.28
N ILE A 128 2.01 -4.64 9.63
CA ILE A 128 1.54 -3.26 9.60
C ILE A 128 2.27 -2.59 8.45
N TYR A 129 1.52 -1.99 7.54
CA TYR A 129 2.07 -1.44 6.30
C TYR A 129 1.33 -0.17 5.86
N GLY A 130 2.01 0.64 5.06
CA GLY A 130 1.38 1.72 4.32
C GLY A 130 0.74 1.17 3.05
N GLU A 131 -0.54 1.49 2.85
CA GLU A 131 -1.25 1.14 1.62
C GLU A 131 -1.01 2.19 0.52
N ASP A 132 -1.12 1.76 -0.73
CA ASP A 132 -1.26 2.67 -1.85
C ASP A 132 -2.60 3.38 -1.82
N ILE A 133 -2.64 4.59 -2.38
CA ILE A 133 -3.89 5.35 -2.51
C ILE A 133 -4.82 4.57 -3.45
N SER A 134 -6.01 4.23 -2.93
CA SER A 134 -7.05 3.61 -3.74
C SER A 134 -7.50 4.58 -4.83
N SER A 135 -7.21 4.25 -6.09
CA SER A 135 -7.49 5.12 -7.23
C SER A 135 -8.98 5.37 -7.42
N LEU A 136 -9.32 6.62 -7.73
CA LEU A 136 -10.69 7.02 -8.04
C LEU A 136 -11.08 6.56 -9.44
N SER A 137 -12.31 6.11 -9.58
CA SER A 137 -12.91 5.68 -10.83
C SER A 137 -14.44 5.77 -10.75
N ASP A 138 -15.12 5.51 -11.84
CA ASP A 138 -16.58 5.45 -11.85
C ASP A 138 -17.14 4.28 -11.00
N SER A 139 -16.32 3.28 -10.68
CA SER A 139 -16.62 2.20 -9.73
C SER A 139 -16.11 2.45 -8.30
N ASN A 140 -15.19 3.39 -8.12
CA ASN A 140 -14.63 3.79 -6.82
C ASN A 140 -14.71 5.31 -6.69
N LEU A 141 -15.84 5.80 -6.21
CA LEU A 141 -16.17 7.23 -6.23
C LEU A 141 -15.45 8.03 -5.14
N THR A 142 -14.92 7.38 -4.11
CA THR A 142 -14.34 8.06 -2.95
C THR A 142 -13.13 7.31 -2.43
N ASN A 143 -12.18 8.01 -1.82
CA ASN A 143 -11.12 7.44 -1.01
C ASN A 143 -10.84 8.33 0.22
N THR A 144 -9.98 7.86 1.10
CA THR A 144 -9.66 8.55 2.36
C THR A 144 -9.13 9.97 2.13
N ILE A 145 -8.32 10.18 1.09
CA ILE A 145 -7.74 11.49 0.78
C ILE A 145 -8.80 12.43 0.24
N LEU A 146 -9.62 12.00 -0.73
CA LEU A 146 -10.69 12.84 -1.27
C LEU A 146 -11.69 13.26 -0.19
N THR A 147 -12.01 12.33 0.73
CA THR A 147 -12.96 12.61 1.81
C THR A 147 -12.43 13.62 2.82
N ARG A 148 -11.13 13.58 3.13
CA ARG A 148 -10.53 14.43 4.19
C ARG A 148 -9.86 15.69 3.63
N HIS A 149 -9.33 15.62 2.42
CA HIS A 149 -8.51 16.65 1.78
C HIS A 149 -8.91 16.81 0.31
N PRO A 150 -10.16 17.20 0.01
CA PRO A 150 -10.63 17.36 -1.37
C PRO A 150 -9.87 18.44 -2.14
N ASP A 151 -9.31 19.42 -1.44
CA ASP A 151 -8.45 20.46 -1.95
C ASP A 151 -7.14 19.89 -2.54
N ALA A 152 -6.56 18.87 -1.92
CA ALA A 152 -5.36 18.21 -2.46
C ALA A 152 -5.63 17.59 -3.84
N TYR A 153 -6.79 16.96 -4.02
CA TYR A 153 -7.19 16.44 -5.32
C TYR A 153 -7.45 17.56 -6.34
N LEU A 154 -8.19 18.59 -5.95
CA LEU A 154 -8.52 19.68 -6.85
C LEU A 154 -7.25 20.37 -7.36
N TYR A 155 -6.41 20.86 -6.45
CA TYR A 155 -5.20 21.59 -6.83
C TYR A 155 -4.13 20.67 -7.42
N GLY A 156 -4.02 19.44 -6.93
CA GLY A 156 -3.14 18.43 -7.51
C GLY A 156 -3.45 18.14 -8.97
N SER A 157 -4.72 17.93 -9.30
CA SER A 157 -5.17 17.67 -10.67
C SER A 157 -5.05 18.92 -11.56
N LEU A 158 -5.40 20.12 -11.05
CA LEU A 158 -5.20 21.36 -11.78
C LEU A 158 -3.72 21.60 -12.11
N SER A 159 -2.82 21.30 -11.19
CA SER A 159 -1.38 21.44 -11.46
C SER A 159 -0.89 20.55 -12.59
N GLN A 160 -1.51 19.39 -12.81
CA GLN A 160 -1.18 18.51 -13.94
C GLN A 160 -1.77 19.00 -15.27
N ALA A 161 -2.87 19.75 -15.22
CA ALA A 161 -3.50 20.30 -16.42
C ALA A 161 -2.77 21.53 -16.99
N TYR A 162 -1.92 22.19 -16.21
CA TYR A 162 -1.19 23.39 -16.58
C TYR A 162 0.31 23.14 -16.92
N ILE A 163 0.72 21.89 -17.02
CA ILE A 163 2.03 21.50 -17.52
C ILE A 163 1.95 21.29 -19.04
#